data_24191067945b497dd7538b79fe3edf46
#
_entry.id   24191067945b497dd7538b79fe3edf46
#
_cell.length_a   1.000
_cell.length_b   1.000
_cell.length_c   1.000
_cell.angle_alpha   90.00
_cell.angle_beta   90.00
_cell.angle_gamma   90.00
#
_symmetry.space_group_name_H-M   'P 1'
#
loop_
_entity.id
_entity.type
_entity.pdbx_description
1 polymer ?
#
loop_
_entity_poly.entity_id
_entity_poly.type
_entity_poly.pdbx_seq_one_letter_code
_entity_poly.pdbx_strand_id
1 'polypeptide(L)'
;MPQNIFGTDGVRGVANADLSCDLAFRLGRAATKFLGPDICIGRDTRLSGTRLESALTAGIMAEGGRPHCCGVIPTPAVALLTVQNELDGGIVISASHNPPEFNGIKFFSRKGMKLPDAVEEEISAWVMSEE
;
A
#
# COMPACT_ATOMS: atom_id res chain seq x y z
N MET A 1 -14.38 -5.67 18.14
CA MET A 1 -14.46 -4.94 16.85
C MET A 1 -13.08 -4.81 16.23
N PRO A 2 -12.96 -5.13 14.96
CA PRO A 2 -11.67 -4.93 14.31
C PRO A 2 -11.34 -3.44 14.27
N GLN A 3 -10.11 -3.13 14.59
CA GLN A 3 -9.64 -1.77 14.53
C GLN A 3 -9.32 -1.42 13.07
N ASN A 4 -9.80 -0.25 12.62
CA ASN A 4 -9.47 0.22 11.28
C ASN A 4 -8.02 0.73 11.29
N ILE A 5 -7.15 0.07 10.52
CA ILE A 5 -5.74 0.44 10.45
C ILE A 5 -5.47 1.61 9.51
N PHE A 6 -6.45 2.00 8.68
CA PHE A 6 -6.32 3.13 7.79
C PHE A 6 -6.66 4.42 8.50
N GLY A 7 -5.74 5.37 8.49
CA GLY A 7 -6.01 6.73 8.90
C GLY A 7 -6.36 7.56 7.68
N THR A 8 -6.40 8.88 7.86
CA THR A 8 -6.68 9.83 6.78
C THR A 8 -5.68 9.69 5.63
N ASP A 9 -4.42 9.37 5.97
CA ASP A 9 -3.32 9.28 5.00
C ASP A 9 -2.79 7.86 4.84
N GLY A 10 -3.66 6.86 4.93
CA GLY A 10 -3.29 5.47 4.77
C GLY A 10 -2.84 4.83 6.07
N VAL A 11 -2.12 3.72 5.97
CA VAL A 11 -1.60 2.98 7.11
C VAL A 11 -0.22 3.54 7.47
N ARG A 12 -0.08 4.11 8.66
CA ARG A 12 1.16 4.75 9.09
C ARG A 12 1.67 4.19 10.41
N GLY A 13 2.96 4.32 10.63
CA GLY A 13 3.58 3.93 11.87
C GLY A 13 5.09 3.99 11.80
N VAL A 14 5.72 3.63 12.93
CA VAL A 14 7.19 3.48 13.00
C VAL A 14 7.55 2.20 12.27
N ALA A 15 8.48 2.32 11.30
CA ALA A 15 8.90 1.18 10.49
C ALA A 15 9.49 0.08 11.39
N ASN A 16 9.11 -1.17 11.11
CA ASN A 16 9.50 -2.36 11.86
C ASN A 16 8.91 -2.49 13.27
N ALA A 17 8.20 -1.48 13.74
CA ALA A 17 7.46 -1.58 15.01
C ALA A 17 5.97 -1.71 14.70
N ASP A 18 5.35 -0.59 14.31
CA ASP A 18 3.92 -0.58 13.98
C ASP A 18 3.66 -1.01 12.55
N LEU A 19 4.53 -0.56 11.62
CA LEU A 19 4.42 -0.87 10.20
C LEU A 19 5.53 -1.88 9.86
N SER A 20 5.23 -3.13 10.09
CA SER A 20 6.17 -4.23 9.89
C SER A 20 6.13 -4.76 8.47
N CYS A 21 7.14 -5.55 8.09
CA CYS A 21 7.14 -6.25 6.82
C CYS A 21 6.01 -7.28 6.74
N ASP A 22 5.63 -7.87 7.87
CA ASP A 22 4.50 -8.80 7.92
C ASP A 22 3.20 -8.08 7.57
N LEU A 23 2.97 -6.91 8.15
CA LEU A 23 1.80 -6.11 7.82
C LEU A 23 1.82 -5.68 6.35
N ALA A 24 2.97 -5.23 5.86
CA ALA A 24 3.11 -4.83 4.46
C ALA A 24 2.84 -6.00 3.51
N PHE A 25 3.30 -7.19 3.84
CA PHE A 25 3.02 -8.40 3.06
C PHE A 25 1.50 -8.65 2.99
N ARG A 26 0.82 -8.58 4.13
CA ARG A 26 -0.63 -8.77 4.17
C ARG A 26 -1.37 -7.68 3.39
N LEU A 27 -0.88 -6.45 3.44
CA LEU A 27 -1.46 -5.35 2.67
C LEU A 27 -1.28 -5.56 1.16
N GLY A 28 -0.15 -6.10 0.74
CA GLY A 28 0.06 -6.46 -0.66
C GLY A 28 -0.91 -7.53 -1.13
N ARG A 29 -1.12 -8.55 -0.32
CA ARG A 29 -2.12 -9.58 -0.62
C ARG A 29 -3.51 -8.97 -0.73
N ALA A 30 -3.85 -8.08 0.21
CA ALA A 30 -5.15 -7.43 0.22
C ALA A 30 -5.35 -6.55 -1.01
N ALA A 31 -4.31 -5.85 -1.44
CA ALA A 31 -4.41 -5.01 -2.64
C ALA A 31 -4.86 -5.84 -3.84
N THR A 32 -4.24 -6.97 -4.06
CA THR A 32 -4.61 -7.85 -5.16
C THR A 32 -6.01 -8.44 -4.99
N LYS A 33 -6.32 -8.87 -3.77
CA LYS A 33 -7.61 -9.48 -3.48
C LYS A 33 -8.78 -8.51 -3.69
N PHE A 34 -8.63 -7.27 -3.25
CA PHE A 34 -9.73 -6.30 -3.26
C PHE A 34 -9.74 -5.37 -4.48
N LEU A 35 -8.58 -5.14 -5.10
CA LEU A 35 -8.49 -4.21 -6.24
C LEU A 35 -8.24 -4.93 -7.56
N GLY A 36 -7.45 -5.97 -7.58
CA GLY A 36 -7.12 -6.71 -8.80
C GLY A 36 -5.64 -7.02 -8.89
N PRO A 37 -5.22 -7.73 -9.95
CA PRO A 37 -3.85 -8.25 -10.03
C PRO A 37 -2.78 -7.23 -10.37
N ASP A 38 -3.10 -6.16 -11.10
CA ASP A 38 -2.09 -5.22 -11.58
C ASP A 38 -2.01 -4.00 -10.68
N ILE A 39 -0.96 -3.93 -9.85
CA ILE A 39 -0.80 -2.90 -8.83
C ILE A 39 0.48 -2.11 -9.07
N CYS A 40 0.34 -0.78 -9.19
CA CYS A 40 1.47 0.13 -9.30
C CYS A 40 2.03 0.42 -7.89
N ILE A 41 3.36 0.43 -7.74
CA ILE A 41 3.98 0.75 -6.46
C ILE A 41 5.03 1.83 -6.66
N GLY A 42 4.92 2.90 -5.85
CA GLY A 42 5.94 3.95 -5.79
C GLY A 42 6.30 4.23 -4.34
N ARG A 43 7.42 4.89 -4.12
CA ARG A 43 7.88 5.21 -2.77
C ARG A 43 8.66 6.50 -2.73
N ASP A 44 8.82 7.05 -1.53
CA ASP A 44 9.74 8.17 -1.31
C ASP A 44 11.14 7.63 -0.99
N THR A 45 12.04 8.50 -0.54
CA THR A 45 13.45 8.15 -0.33
C THR A 45 13.76 7.56 1.05
N ARG A 46 12.75 7.30 1.90
CA ARG A 46 12.99 6.78 3.24
C ARG A 46 13.67 5.41 3.18
N LEU A 47 14.59 5.16 4.12
CA LEU A 47 15.34 3.90 4.15
C LEU A 47 14.44 2.67 4.26
N SER A 48 13.37 2.77 5.03
CA SER A 48 12.44 1.65 5.21
C SER A 48 11.60 1.36 3.95
N GLY A 49 11.59 2.28 2.96
CA GLY A 49 10.77 2.13 1.75
C GLY A 49 11.12 0.89 0.95
N THR A 50 12.40 0.59 0.78
CA THR A 50 12.84 -0.58 0.03
C THR A 50 12.33 -1.88 0.67
N ARG A 51 12.42 -1.95 1.99
CA ARG A 51 12.00 -3.12 2.74
C ARG A 51 10.48 -3.31 2.66
N LEU A 52 9.74 -2.24 2.82
CA LEU A 52 8.28 -2.27 2.72
C LEU A 52 7.83 -2.60 1.30
N GLU A 53 8.51 -2.04 0.30
CA GLU A 53 8.23 -2.35 -1.10
C GLU A 53 8.43 -3.83 -1.39
N SER A 54 9.51 -4.41 -0.89
CA SER A 54 9.77 -5.84 -1.08
C SER A 54 8.67 -6.71 -0.47
N ALA A 55 8.22 -6.34 0.73
CA ALA A 55 7.16 -7.07 1.40
C ALA A 55 5.83 -6.95 0.67
N LEU A 56 5.49 -5.74 0.20
CA LEU A 56 4.28 -5.50 -0.59
C LEU A 56 4.29 -6.30 -1.89
N THR A 57 5.40 -6.29 -2.62
CA THR A 57 5.51 -7.01 -3.88
C THR A 57 5.37 -8.52 -3.66
N ALA A 58 5.97 -9.04 -2.60
CA ALA A 58 5.84 -10.45 -2.26
C ALA A 58 4.37 -10.79 -1.98
N GLY A 59 3.66 -9.93 -1.28
CA GLY A 59 2.24 -10.13 -0.98
C GLY A 59 1.38 -10.13 -2.23
N ILE A 60 1.64 -9.16 -3.13
CA ILE A 60 0.91 -9.09 -4.41
C ILE A 60 1.11 -10.37 -5.21
N MET A 61 2.35 -10.83 -5.31
CA MET A 61 2.66 -12.06 -6.05
C MET A 61 2.07 -13.30 -5.38
N ALA A 62 2.03 -13.33 -4.06
CA ALA A 62 1.44 -14.45 -3.32
C ALA A 62 -0.06 -14.62 -3.63
N GLU A 63 -0.75 -13.53 -3.97
CA GLU A 63 -2.16 -13.57 -4.38
C GLU A 63 -2.33 -13.71 -5.89
N GLY A 64 -1.26 -13.97 -6.63
CA GLY A 64 -1.31 -14.11 -8.07
C GLY A 64 -1.30 -12.80 -8.84
N GLY A 65 -0.95 -11.71 -8.18
CA GLY A 65 -0.90 -10.41 -8.81
C GLY A 65 0.43 -10.10 -9.48
N ARG A 66 0.47 -8.94 -10.13
CA ARG A 66 1.63 -8.46 -10.86
C ARG A 66 1.99 -7.05 -10.35
N PRO A 67 3.05 -6.93 -9.54
CA PRO A 67 3.48 -5.60 -9.08
C PRO A 67 4.21 -4.85 -10.20
N HIS A 68 3.89 -3.57 -10.33
CA HIS A 68 4.54 -2.67 -11.28
C HIS A 68 5.32 -1.64 -10.47
N CYS A 69 6.59 -1.94 -10.19
CA CYS A 69 7.41 -1.11 -9.32
C CYS A 69 7.98 0.07 -10.10
N CYS A 70 7.64 1.27 -9.67
CA CYS A 70 8.03 2.50 -10.33
C CYS A 70 9.17 3.25 -9.63
N GLY A 71 9.66 2.71 -8.50
CA GLY A 71 10.78 3.30 -7.78
C GLY A 71 10.39 4.54 -7.00
N VAL A 72 11.35 5.47 -6.89
CA VAL A 72 11.14 6.71 -6.14
C VAL A 72 10.42 7.72 -7.03
N ILE A 73 9.15 7.93 -6.76
CA ILE A 73 8.32 8.90 -7.50
C ILE A 73 7.37 9.59 -6.52
N PRO A 74 6.90 10.81 -6.84
CA PRO A 74 5.95 11.50 -5.97
C PRO A 74 4.60 10.80 -5.91
N THR A 75 3.90 10.97 -4.79
CA THR A 75 2.58 10.37 -4.59
C THR A 75 1.61 10.61 -5.75
N PRO A 76 1.47 11.85 -6.29
CA PRO A 76 0.56 12.07 -7.43
C PRO A 76 0.95 11.27 -8.67
N ALA A 77 2.24 10.97 -8.84
CA ALA A 77 2.70 10.20 -9.99
C ALA A 77 2.21 8.75 -9.93
N VAL A 78 2.12 8.18 -8.73
CA VAL A 78 1.58 6.82 -8.57
C VAL A 78 0.13 6.78 -9.03
N ALA A 79 -0.67 7.75 -8.59
CA ALA A 79 -2.07 7.83 -8.99
C ALA A 79 -2.21 7.99 -10.50
N LEU A 80 -1.38 8.88 -11.09
CA LEU A 80 -1.42 9.13 -12.53
C LEU A 80 -1.04 7.90 -13.35
N LEU A 81 0.03 7.21 -12.96
CA LEU A 81 0.47 6.01 -13.67
C LEU A 81 -0.56 4.88 -13.57
N THR A 82 -1.23 4.77 -12.42
CA THR A 82 -2.29 3.80 -12.25
C THR A 82 -3.39 4.01 -13.30
N VAL A 83 -3.81 5.25 -13.49
CA VAL A 83 -4.84 5.60 -14.47
C VAL A 83 -4.35 5.42 -15.89
N GLN A 84 -3.17 5.99 -16.20
CA GLN A 84 -2.65 5.96 -17.57
C GLN A 84 -2.38 4.56 -18.09
N ASN A 85 -1.97 3.66 -17.23
CA ASN A 85 -1.65 2.29 -17.63
C ASN A 85 -2.79 1.32 -17.36
N GLU A 86 -3.95 1.84 -16.99
CA GLU A 86 -5.16 1.04 -16.73
C GLU A 86 -4.91 -0.09 -15.75
N LEU A 87 -4.15 0.21 -14.68
CA LEU A 87 -3.87 -0.75 -13.62
C LEU A 87 -5.06 -0.82 -12.65
N ASP A 88 -5.09 -1.88 -11.85
CA ASP A 88 -6.21 -2.11 -10.94
C ASP A 88 -6.15 -1.25 -9.69
N GLY A 89 -4.97 -0.80 -9.33
CA GLY A 89 -4.78 0.06 -8.18
C GLY A 89 -3.35 0.51 -8.05
N GLY A 90 -3.09 1.38 -7.08
CA GLY A 90 -1.77 1.88 -6.81
C GLY A 90 -1.48 1.90 -5.31
N ILE A 91 -0.21 1.78 -4.96
CA ILE A 91 0.26 1.86 -3.59
C ILE A 91 1.44 2.82 -3.56
N VAL A 92 1.43 3.76 -2.62
CA VAL A 92 2.58 4.61 -2.38
C VAL A 92 3.09 4.37 -0.95
N ILE A 93 4.41 4.26 -0.83
CA ILE A 93 5.08 4.09 0.45
C ILE A 93 5.70 5.43 0.82
N SER A 94 5.04 6.16 1.71
CA SER A 94 5.47 7.48 2.12
C SER A 94 4.75 7.91 3.39
N ALA A 95 5.47 8.58 4.28
CA ALA A 95 4.87 9.20 5.45
C ALA A 95 4.88 10.73 5.34
N SER A 96 5.06 11.25 4.13
CA SER A 96 4.98 12.68 3.83
C SER A 96 5.98 13.49 4.67
N HIS A 97 5.50 14.31 5.63
CA HIS A 97 6.34 15.20 6.43
C HIS A 97 6.76 14.61 7.78
N ASN A 98 6.40 13.37 8.07
CA ASN A 98 6.76 12.76 9.35
C ASN A 98 8.26 12.47 9.44
N PRO A 99 8.82 12.36 10.69
CA PRO A 99 10.25 12.03 10.87
C PRO A 99 10.68 10.78 10.11
N PRO A 100 11.98 10.62 9.83
CA PRO A 100 12.49 9.52 8.97
C PRO A 100 12.18 8.12 9.48
N GLU A 101 12.02 7.91 10.78
CA GLU A 101 11.70 6.61 11.34
C GLU A 101 10.25 6.17 11.04
N PHE A 102 9.40 7.10 10.65
CA PHE A 102 8.01 6.77 10.26
C PHE A 102 7.93 6.43 8.78
N ASN A 103 6.94 5.64 8.44
CA ASN A 103 6.59 5.43 7.04
C ASN A 103 5.08 5.18 6.97
N GLY A 104 4.57 5.02 5.78
CA GLY A 104 3.15 4.79 5.57
C GLY A 104 2.90 4.11 4.25
N ILE A 105 1.74 3.49 4.16
CA ILE A 105 1.28 2.80 2.94
C ILE A 105 -0.10 3.34 2.61
N LYS A 106 -0.24 3.91 1.42
CA LYS A 106 -1.47 4.54 0.97
C LYS A 106 -1.92 3.89 -0.33
N PHE A 107 -3.22 3.58 -0.41
CA PHE A 107 -3.79 2.91 -1.57
C PHE A 107 -4.55 3.88 -2.46
N PHE A 108 -4.49 3.64 -3.76
CA PHE A 108 -5.31 4.34 -4.76
C PHE A 108 -6.13 3.32 -5.55
N SER A 109 -7.35 3.71 -5.91
CA SER A 109 -8.19 2.90 -6.79
C SER A 109 -7.68 3.01 -8.23
N ARG A 110 -8.30 2.24 -9.13
CA ARG A 110 -7.97 2.31 -10.57
C ARG A 110 -8.22 3.69 -11.16
N LYS A 111 -9.01 4.52 -10.49
CA LYS A 111 -9.27 5.90 -10.92
C LYS A 111 -8.26 6.89 -10.36
N GLY A 112 -7.25 6.40 -9.64
CA GLY A 112 -6.23 7.26 -9.05
C GLY A 112 -6.72 8.03 -7.83
N MET A 113 -7.76 7.57 -7.18
CA MET A 113 -8.37 8.22 -6.03
C MET A 113 -8.23 7.38 -4.77
N LYS A 114 -8.30 8.03 -3.61
CA LYS A 114 -8.34 7.33 -2.33
C LYS A 114 -9.47 6.31 -2.36
N LEU A 115 -9.25 5.16 -1.75
CA LEU A 115 -10.28 4.13 -1.67
C LEU A 115 -11.47 4.62 -0.82
N PRO A 116 -12.69 4.20 -1.15
CA PRO A 116 -13.84 4.47 -0.29
C PRO A 116 -13.61 3.90 1.10
N ASP A 117 -14.15 4.57 2.12
CA ASP A 117 -13.99 4.13 3.52
C ASP A 117 -14.46 2.69 3.72
N ALA A 118 -15.55 2.31 3.07
CA ALA A 118 -16.07 0.94 3.18
C ALA A 118 -15.06 -0.10 2.70
N VAL A 119 -14.34 0.19 1.62
CA VAL A 119 -13.32 -0.71 1.08
C VAL A 119 -12.12 -0.78 2.03
N GLU A 120 -11.70 0.36 2.57
CA GLU A 120 -10.61 0.38 3.55
C GLU A 120 -10.96 -0.43 4.79
N GLU A 121 -12.21 -0.34 5.25
CA GLU A 121 -12.67 -1.12 6.39
C GLU A 121 -12.65 -2.62 6.11
N GLU A 122 -13.06 -3.03 4.91
CA GLU A 122 -13.00 -4.43 4.51
C GLU A 122 -11.57 -4.94 4.45
N ILE A 123 -10.67 -4.16 3.88
CA ILE A 123 -9.25 -4.51 3.82
C ILE A 123 -8.67 -4.62 5.23
N SER A 124 -8.98 -3.66 6.09
CA SER A 124 -8.49 -3.65 7.46
C SER A 124 -8.94 -4.89 8.21
N ALA A 125 -10.22 -5.23 8.11
CA ALA A 125 -10.77 -6.41 8.79
C ALA A 125 -10.11 -7.69 8.29
N TRP A 126 -9.92 -7.81 6.98
CA TRP A 126 -9.31 -9.01 6.40
C TRP A 126 -7.85 -9.15 6.82
N VAL A 127 -7.09 -8.04 6.76
CA VAL A 127 -5.68 -8.03 7.13
C VAL A 127 -5.49 -8.38 8.60
N MET A 128 -6.32 -7.82 9.47
CA MET A 128 -6.20 -8.05 10.92
C MET A 128 -6.68 -9.44 11.35
N SER A 129 -7.53 -10.09 10.55
CA SER A 129 -7.99 -11.43 10.85
C SER A 129 -7.06 -12.52 10.31
N GLU A 130 -6.14 -12.16 9.43
CA GLU A 130 -5.24 -13.10 8.79
C GLU A 130 -4.20 -13.60 9.78
N GLU A 131 -4.03 -14.90 9.86
CA GLU A 131 -3.08 -15.51 10.79
C GLU A 131 -1.83 -16.02 10.15
#